data_065ccaef772361c6a6fd007e6030759f
#
_entry.id   065ccaef772361c6a6fd007e6030759f
#
_cell.length_a   1.000
_cell.length_b   1.000
_cell.length_c   1.000
_cell.angle_alpha   90.00
_cell.angle_beta   90.00
_cell.angle_gamma   90.00
#
_symmetry.space_group_name_H-M   'P 1'
#
loop_
_entity.id
_entity.type
_entity.pdbx_description
1 polymer ?
#
loop_
_entity_poly.entity_id
_entity_poly.type
_entity_poly.pdbx_seq_one_letter_code
_entity_poly.pdbx_strand_id
1 'polypeptide(L)'
;METGGQVKVIEVTVSGGEVSSVRVDMGLAEVQGTVDLFDRTWHKVVTGNPHAVTMVDDIEAAPVTQLGPKVETHESFPNRTNVEFCKVDGPDLLSVRFWERGVGVTLASGSGSTAAVVAAGLDRATVRTLGGDLLVEKGPGGHLYQSGPAKHVFDGALP
;
A
#
# COMPACT_ATOMS: atom_id res chain seq x y z
N MET A 1 -6.32 15.96 8.06
CA MET A 1 -6.00 14.94 9.11
C MET A 1 -4.49 14.93 9.30
N GLU A 2 -4.01 14.92 10.52
CA GLU A 2 -2.59 14.80 10.84
C GLU A 2 -2.27 13.34 11.17
N THR A 3 -1.22 12.80 10.58
CA THR A 3 -0.77 11.43 10.81
C THR A 3 0.75 11.34 10.64
N GLY A 4 1.45 10.77 11.64
CA GLY A 4 2.91 10.64 11.63
C GLY A 4 3.65 11.97 11.46
N GLY A 5 3.09 13.09 11.96
CA GLY A 5 3.66 14.44 11.81
C GLY A 5 3.44 15.07 10.44
N GLN A 6 2.62 14.47 9.56
CA GLN A 6 2.25 15.03 8.27
C GLN A 6 0.78 15.38 8.21
N VAL A 7 0.44 16.51 7.55
CA VAL A 7 -0.94 16.88 7.25
C VAL A 7 -1.33 16.21 5.93
N LYS A 8 -2.34 15.35 5.96
CA LYS A 8 -2.92 14.73 4.76
C LYS A 8 -4.20 15.45 4.35
N VAL A 9 -4.31 15.76 3.06
CA VAL A 9 -5.55 16.26 2.48
C VAL A 9 -6.48 15.07 2.22
N ILE A 10 -7.69 15.17 2.73
CA ILE A 10 -8.70 14.12 2.61
C ILE A 10 -9.95 14.74 1.99
N GLU A 11 -10.41 14.17 0.88
CA GLU A 11 -11.68 14.48 0.26
C GLU A 11 -12.70 13.43 0.68
N VAL A 12 -13.84 13.88 1.17
CA VAL A 12 -14.92 13.00 1.66
C VAL A 12 -16.12 13.17 0.75
N THR A 13 -16.62 12.06 0.20
CA THR A 13 -17.86 12.04 -0.57
C THR A 13 -18.99 11.55 0.32
N VAL A 14 -20.09 12.32 0.38
CA VAL A 14 -21.28 12.00 1.17
C VAL A 14 -22.44 11.69 0.22
N SER A 15 -23.14 10.59 0.46
CA SER A 15 -24.33 10.19 -0.27
C SER A 15 -25.42 9.74 0.71
N GLY A 16 -26.64 10.29 0.58
CA GLY A 16 -27.73 9.97 1.49
C GLY A 16 -27.50 10.36 2.95
N GLY A 17 -26.57 11.30 3.23
CA GLY A 17 -26.22 11.73 4.59
C GLY A 17 -25.12 10.89 5.24
N GLU A 18 -24.60 9.87 4.55
CA GLU A 18 -23.51 9.02 5.03
C GLU A 18 -22.27 9.17 4.15
N VAL A 19 -21.08 8.96 4.73
CA VAL A 19 -19.82 8.91 4.00
C VAL A 19 -19.82 7.67 3.09
N SER A 20 -19.68 7.88 1.79
CA SER A 20 -19.65 6.78 0.80
C SER A 20 -18.24 6.46 0.31
N SER A 21 -17.35 7.46 0.28
CA SER A 21 -15.96 7.28 -0.14
C SER A 21 -15.06 8.33 0.47
N VAL A 22 -13.82 7.97 0.67
CA VAL A 22 -12.74 8.87 1.11
C VAL A 22 -11.60 8.78 0.09
N ARG A 23 -11.07 9.95 -0.32
CA ARG A 23 -9.90 10.07 -1.19
C ARG A 23 -8.79 10.80 -0.44
N VAL A 24 -7.59 10.21 -0.46
CA VAL A 24 -6.43 10.72 0.28
C VAL A 24 -5.29 10.98 -0.69
N ASP A 25 -4.67 12.15 -0.59
CA ASP A 25 -3.40 12.43 -1.27
C ASP A 25 -2.27 11.71 -0.52
N MET A 26 -1.69 10.71 -1.16
CA MET A 26 -0.56 9.93 -0.64
C MET A 26 0.79 10.60 -0.87
N GLY A 27 0.84 11.63 -1.72
CA GLY A 27 2.03 12.33 -2.13
C GLY A 27 2.75 11.66 -3.30
N LEU A 28 4.04 11.95 -3.41
CA LEU A 28 4.91 11.36 -4.44
C LEU A 28 5.43 10.00 -3.98
N ALA A 29 5.67 9.11 -4.95
CA ALA A 29 6.45 7.90 -4.73
C ALA A 29 7.78 7.97 -5.47
N GLU A 30 8.83 7.42 -4.85
CA GLU A 30 10.17 7.31 -5.39
C GLU A 30 10.52 5.82 -5.60
N VAL A 31 10.88 5.45 -6.83
CA VAL A 31 11.41 4.12 -7.15
C VAL A 31 12.93 4.15 -7.02
N GLN A 32 13.47 3.40 -6.06
CA GLN A 32 14.91 3.36 -5.73
C GLN A 32 15.64 2.16 -6.36
N GLY A 33 15.05 1.55 -7.39
CA GLY A 33 15.60 0.38 -8.06
C GLY A 33 15.15 -0.94 -7.44
N THR A 34 15.95 -1.99 -7.63
CA THR A 34 15.64 -3.35 -7.19
C THR A 34 16.77 -3.97 -6.38
N VAL A 35 16.45 -5.05 -5.67
CA VAL A 35 17.41 -5.94 -5.02
C VAL A 35 16.92 -7.38 -5.13
N ASP A 36 17.83 -8.33 -5.36
CA ASP A 36 17.52 -9.75 -5.44
C ASP A 36 17.81 -10.41 -4.09
N LEU A 37 16.75 -10.94 -3.43
CA LEU A 37 16.82 -11.61 -2.15
C LEU A 37 15.88 -12.81 -2.15
N PHE A 38 16.33 -13.96 -1.62
CA PHE A 38 15.49 -15.15 -1.45
C PHE A 38 14.84 -15.62 -2.76
N ASP A 39 15.63 -15.67 -3.84
CA ASP A 39 15.23 -16.07 -5.19
C ASP A 39 14.10 -15.22 -5.80
N ARG A 40 14.00 -13.94 -5.37
CA ARG A 40 13.01 -12.97 -5.84
C ARG A 40 13.62 -11.60 -6.03
N THR A 41 13.13 -10.88 -7.04
CA THR A 41 13.42 -9.45 -7.24
C THR A 41 12.45 -8.62 -6.42
N TRP A 42 12.99 -7.70 -5.63
CA TRP A 42 12.25 -6.77 -4.79
C TRP A 42 12.43 -5.34 -5.28
N HIS A 43 11.33 -4.70 -5.66
CA HIS A 43 11.31 -3.29 -6.02
C HIS A 43 11.33 -2.44 -4.74
N LYS A 44 12.30 -1.54 -4.65
CA LYS A 44 12.40 -0.57 -3.56
C LYS A 44 11.59 0.66 -3.90
N VAL A 45 10.52 0.93 -3.12
CA VAL A 45 9.64 2.08 -3.32
C VAL A 45 9.52 2.85 -2.01
N VAL A 46 9.52 4.18 -2.10
CA VAL A 46 9.28 5.06 -0.96
C VAL A 46 8.01 5.87 -1.20
N THR A 47 7.04 5.74 -0.29
CA THR A 47 5.77 6.48 -0.28
C THR A 47 5.61 7.24 1.05
N GLY A 48 6.67 7.99 1.42
CA GLY A 48 6.83 8.56 2.76
C GLY A 48 7.47 7.61 3.78
N ASN A 49 7.39 6.30 3.53
CA ASN A 49 8.04 5.22 4.25
C ASN A 49 8.55 4.16 3.25
N PRO A 50 9.52 3.30 3.63
CA PRO A 50 10.11 2.32 2.72
C PRO A 50 9.21 1.10 2.52
N HIS A 51 9.19 0.61 1.27
CA HIS A 51 8.47 -0.58 0.80
C HIS A 51 9.38 -1.46 -0.05
N ALA A 52 9.26 -2.77 0.12
CA ALA A 52 9.86 -3.81 -0.71
C ALA A 52 8.73 -4.62 -1.37
N VAL A 53 8.54 -4.45 -2.67
CA VAL A 53 7.46 -5.10 -3.42
C VAL A 53 8.03 -6.17 -4.32
N THR A 54 7.49 -7.39 -4.24
CA THR A 54 7.81 -8.48 -5.19
C THR A 54 6.56 -8.95 -5.93
N MET A 55 6.76 -9.30 -7.20
CA MET A 55 5.68 -9.88 -8.00
C MET A 55 5.57 -11.39 -7.74
N VAL A 56 4.34 -11.90 -7.70
CA VAL A 56 4.03 -13.32 -7.51
C VAL A 56 2.98 -13.78 -8.52
N ASP A 57 3.03 -15.04 -8.91
CA ASP A 57 2.05 -15.64 -9.83
C ASP A 57 0.76 -16.07 -9.11
N ASP A 58 0.89 -16.45 -7.84
CA ASP A 58 -0.23 -16.87 -6.99
C ASP A 58 -0.21 -16.10 -5.67
N ILE A 59 -1.22 -15.27 -5.45
CA ILE A 59 -1.33 -14.42 -4.27
C ILE A 59 -1.69 -15.23 -3.01
N GLU A 60 -2.42 -16.33 -3.16
CA GLU A 60 -2.81 -17.16 -2.02
C GLU A 60 -1.64 -18.03 -1.52
N ALA A 61 -0.69 -18.35 -2.41
CA ALA A 61 0.54 -19.07 -2.07
C ALA A 61 1.69 -18.12 -1.69
N ALA A 62 1.48 -16.80 -1.61
CA ALA A 62 2.51 -15.83 -1.27
C ALA A 62 3.10 -16.11 0.13
N PRO A 63 4.44 -16.22 0.26
CA PRO A 63 5.10 -16.62 1.51
C PRO A 63 5.25 -15.44 2.49
N VAL A 64 4.14 -14.77 2.81
CA VAL A 64 4.11 -13.53 3.61
C VAL A 64 4.77 -13.72 4.98
N THR A 65 4.38 -14.75 5.72
CA THR A 65 4.89 -15.01 7.07
C THR A 65 6.30 -15.63 7.10
N GLN A 66 6.72 -16.27 5.99
CA GLN A 66 8.04 -16.87 5.86
C GLN A 66 9.11 -15.86 5.44
N LEU A 67 8.80 -14.99 4.48
CA LEU A 67 9.73 -14.02 3.91
C LEU A 67 9.56 -12.61 4.45
N GLY A 68 8.34 -12.19 4.81
CA GLY A 68 8.06 -10.85 5.34
C GLY A 68 9.05 -10.41 6.43
N PRO A 69 9.20 -11.14 7.54
CA PRO A 69 10.11 -10.75 8.61
C PRO A 69 11.60 -10.76 8.20
N LYS A 70 11.98 -11.63 7.27
CA LYS A 70 13.37 -11.72 6.78
C LYS A 70 13.72 -10.54 5.88
N VAL A 71 12.80 -10.13 4.99
CA VAL A 71 12.99 -8.98 4.10
C VAL A 71 12.90 -7.68 4.89
N GLU A 72 11.94 -7.56 5.80
CA GLU A 72 11.76 -6.39 6.67
C GLU A 72 13.07 -5.97 7.35
N THR A 73 13.85 -6.96 7.84
CA THR A 73 15.06 -6.74 8.65
C THR A 73 16.37 -6.96 7.90
N HIS A 74 16.30 -7.19 6.59
CA HIS A 74 17.49 -7.47 5.79
C HIS A 74 18.40 -6.23 5.70
N GLU A 75 19.72 -6.42 5.64
CA GLU A 75 20.73 -5.36 5.57
C GLU A 75 20.55 -4.39 4.39
N SER A 76 19.93 -4.85 3.28
CA SER A 76 19.57 -4.00 2.15
C SER A 76 18.51 -2.93 2.49
N PHE A 77 17.88 -3.03 3.66
CA PHE A 77 16.89 -2.09 4.19
C PHE A 77 17.29 -1.62 5.59
N PRO A 78 18.28 -0.72 5.72
CA PRO A 78 18.90 -0.36 7.00
C PRO A 78 17.90 0.27 8.00
N ASN A 79 16.81 0.86 7.51
CA ASN A 79 15.73 1.44 8.32
C ASN A 79 14.53 0.51 8.45
N ARG A 80 14.70 -0.80 8.12
CA ARG A 80 13.65 -1.78 7.92
C ARG A 80 12.68 -1.35 6.81
N THR A 81 11.77 -2.23 6.39
CA THR A 81 10.85 -1.95 5.30
C THR A 81 9.50 -2.64 5.51
N ASN A 82 8.43 -2.10 4.94
CA ASN A 82 7.21 -2.84 4.69
C ASN A 82 7.46 -3.79 3.52
N VAL A 83 6.74 -4.89 3.45
CA VAL A 83 6.95 -5.94 2.45
C VAL A 83 5.61 -6.29 1.81
N GLU A 84 5.57 -6.21 0.49
CA GLU A 84 4.36 -6.46 -0.29
C GLU A 84 4.59 -7.58 -1.30
N PHE A 85 3.64 -8.51 -1.33
CA PHE A 85 3.54 -9.53 -2.37
C PHE A 85 2.40 -9.12 -3.30
N CYS A 86 2.70 -8.88 -4.56
CA CYS A 86 1.80 -8.31 -5.54
C CYS A 86 1.60 -9.25 -6.71
N LYS A 87 0.34 -9.53 -7.06
CA LYS A 87 -0.04 -10.24 -8.27
C LYS A 87 -0.77 -9.28 -9.20
N VAL A 88 -0.37 -9.27 -10.47
CA VAL A 88 -1.07 -8.55 -11.53
C VAL A 88 -2.19 -9.45 -12.05
N ASP A 89 -3.45 -9.12 -11.74
CA ASP A 89 -4.63 -9.89 -12.17
C ASP A 89 -5.21 -9.37 -13.50
N GLY A 90 -4.83 -8.15 -13.88
CA GLY A 90 -5.31 -7.49 -15.11
C GLY A 90 -4.63 -6.16 -15.35
N PRO A 91 -4.99 -5.44 -16.40
CA PRO A 91 -4.33 -4.19 -16.80
C PRO A 91 -4.44 -3.08 -15.74
N ASP A 92 -5.46 -3.12 -14.91
CA ASP A 92 -5.74 -2.15 -13.84
C ASP A 92 -6.21 -2.82 -12.53
N LEU A 93 -5.82 -4.09 -12.33
CA LEU A 93 -6.20 -4.88 -11.17
C LEU A 93 -5.00 -5.61 -10.57
N LEU A 94 -4.75 -5.36 -9.29
CA LEU A 94 -3.71 -6.01 -8.48
C LEU A 94 -4.34 -6.72 -7.28
N SER A 95 -3.79 -7.88 -6.91
CA SER A 95 -4.01 -8.49 -5.60
C SER A 95 -2.75 -8.35 -4.76
N VAL A 96 -2.88 -7.90 -3.50
CA VAL A 96 -1.72 -7.63 -2.65
C VAL A 96 -1.90 -8.24 -1.25
N ARG A 97 -0.79 -8.75 -0.69
CA ARG A 97 -0.66 -9.19 0.70
C ARG A 97 0.48 -8.42 1.35
N PHE A 98 0.34 -8.11 2.63
CA PHE A 98 1.21 -7.20 3.36
C PHE A 98 1.86 -7.87 4.58
N TRP A 99 3.11 -7.51 4.78
CA TRP A 99 3.81 -7.60 6.05
C TRP A 99 4.29 -6.19 6.41
N GLU A 100 3.65 -5.55 7.38
CA GLU A 100 3.99 -4.19 7.76
C GLU A 100 5.11 -4.14 8.80
N ARG A 101 6.04 -3.22 8.59
CA ARG A 101 7.21 -2.98 9.44
C ARG A 101 6.83 -2.76 10.90
N GLY A 102 7.28 -3.67 11.78
CA GLY A 102 7.03 -3.62 13.22
C GLY A 102 5.63 -4.08 13.65
N VAL A 103 4.79 -4.49 12.70
CA VAL A 103 3.42 -4.96 12.96
C VAL A 103 3.23 -6.43 12.59
N GLY A 104 3.68 -6.82 11.38
CA GLY A 104 3.46 -8.15 10.82
C GLY A 104 2.37 -8.15 9.76
N VAL A 105 1.63 -9.27 9.64
CA VAL A 105 0.55 -9.40 8.64
C VAL A 105 -0.58 -8.44 8.97
N THR A 106 -1.01 -7.66 7.95
CA THR A 106 -2.18 -6.79 8.01
C THR A 106 -3.13 -7.08 6.86
N LEU A 107 -4.41 -6.73 7.04
CA LEU A 107 -5.44 -7.00 6.04
C LEU A 107 -5.41 -6.00 4.88
N ALA A 108 -4.95 -4.78 5.14
CA ALA A 108 -4.83 -3.71 4.16
C ALA A 108 -3.75 -2.72 4.61
N SER A 109 -3.09 -2.08 3.65
CA SER A 109 -2.11 -1.00 3.88
C SER A 109 -2.25 0.06 2.79
N GLY A 110 -2.46 1.31 3.17
CA GLY A 110 -2.61 2.41 2.21
C GLY A 110 -1.31 2.71 1.46
N SER A 111 -0.20 2.89 2.18
CA SER A 111 1.10 3.14 1.59
C SER A 111 1.61 1.92 0.82
N GLY A 112 1.37 0.69 1.34
CA GLY A 112 1.74 -0.56 0.67
C GLY A 112 0.97 -0.78 -0.64
N SER A 113 -0.34 -0.47 -0.68
CA SER A 113 -1.14 -0.51 -1.91
C SER A 113 -0.61 0.48 -2.95
N THR A 114 -0.25 1.69 -2.52
CA THR A 114 0.35 2.71 -3.39
C THR A 114 1.70 2.24 -3.93
N ALA A 115 2.56 1.68 -3.08
CA ALA A 115 3.86 1.14 -3.50
C ALA A 115 3.72 -0.02 -4.49
N ALA A 116 2.72 -0.90 -4.33
CA ALA A 116 2.45 -2.01 -5.24
C ALA A 116 2.07 -1.52 -6.64
N VAL A 117 1.22 -0.49 -6.76
CA VAL A 117 0.83 0.11 -8.06
C VAL A 117 2.04 0.72 -8.76
N VAL A 118 2.89 1.44 -8.02
CA VAL A 118 4.12 2.05 -8.55
C VAL A 118 5.12 0.98 -8.99
N ALA A 119 5.33 -0.07 -8.18
CA ALA A 119 6.23 -1.18 -8.52
C ALA A 119 5.75 -1.97 -9.74
N ALA A 120 4.43 -2.08 -9.95
CA ALA A 120 3.83 -2.69 -11.14
C ALA A 120 3.93 -1.79 -12.40
N GLY A 121 4.42 -0.56 -12.27
CA GLY A 121 4.53 0.39 -13.38
C GLY A 121 3.18 0.94 -13.89
N LEU A 122 2.16 0.94 -13.04
CA LEU A 122 0.81 1.39 -13.39
C LEU A 122 0.57 2.82 -12.92
N ASP A 123 -0.17 3.59 -13.70
CA ASP A 123 -0.64 4.92 -13.31
C ASP A 123 -1.99 4.86 -12.58
N ARG A 124 -2.70 3.75 -12.70
CA ARG A 124 -3.99 3.50 -12.04
C ARG A 124 -4.23 2.02 -11.87
N ALA A 125 -4.69 1.60 -10.69
CA ALA A 125 -5.19 0.24 -10.47
C ALA A 125 -6.13 0.16 -9.27
N THR A 126 -7.06 -0.77 -9.32
CA THR A 126 -7.75 -1.29 -8.14
C THR A 126 -6.83 -2.30 -7.46
N VAL A 127 -6.56 -2.08 -6.18
CA VAL A 127 -5.75 -2.96 -5.35
C VAL A 127 -6.69 -3.76 -4.45
N ARG A 128 -6.79 -5.06 -4.72
CA ARG A 128 -7.56 -6.02 -3.95
C ARG A 128 -6.74 -6.51 -2.77
N THR A 129 -7.24 -6.31 -1.57
CA THR A 129 -6.61 -6.70 -0.31
C THR A 129 -7.54 -7.60 0.50
N LEU A 130 -7.06 -8.21 1.58
CA LEU A 130 -7.94 -8.96 2.50
C LEU A 130 -8.92 -8.04 3.27
N GLY A 131 -8.58 -6.75 3.40
CA GLY A 131 -9.42 -5.75 4.06
C GLY A 131 -10.41 -5.03 3.14
N GLY A 132 -10.38 -5.30 1.84
CA GLY A 132 -11.22 -4.66 0.82
C GLY A 132 -10.42 -4.08 -0.34
N ASP A 133 -11.13 -3.50 -1.29
CA ASP A 133 -10.56 -2.93 -2.49
C ASP A 133 -10.27 -1.43 -2.31
N LEU A 134 -9.11 -0.99 -2.81
CA LEU A 134 -8.68 0.39 -2.84
C LEU A 134 -8.34 0.78 -4.27
N LEU A 135 -8.80 1.94 -4.72
CA LEU A 135 -8.36 2.53 -5.98
C LEU A 135 -7.13 3.39 -5.70
N VAL A 136 -6.04 3.14 -6.42
CA VAL A 136 -4.85 4.01 -6.44
C VAL A 136 -4.72 4.59 -7.84
N GLU A 137 -4.52 5.90 -7.94
CA GLU A 137 -4.39 6.61 -9.22
C GLU A 137 -3.39 7.75 -9.13
N LYS A 138 -2.65 7.96 -10.20
CA LYS A 138 -1.75 9.09 -10.36
C LYS A 138 -2.52 10.30 -10.85
N GLY A 139 -2.33 11.40 -10.19
CA GLY A 139 -2.98 12.67 -10.49
C GLY A 139 -1.99 13.80 -10.83
N PRO A 140 -2.44 15.04 -10.71
CA PRO A 140 -1.64 16.22 -11.02
C PRO A 140 -0.31 16.24 -10.27
N GLY A 141 0.74 16.70 -10.93
CA GLY A 141 2.08 16.80 -10.36
C GLY A 141 2.75 15.45 -10.06
N GLY A 142 2.16 14.32 -10.49
CA GLY A 142 2.66 12.98 -10.21
C GLY A 142 2.29 12.45 -8.83
N HIS A 143 1.47 13.18 -8.07
CA HIS A 143 0.93 12.70 -6.79
C HIS A 143 0.08 11.45 -6.98
N LEU A 144 0.12 10.57 -6.02
CA LEU A 144 -0.70 9.37 -5.97
C LEU A 144 -1.87 9.61 -5.02
N TYR A 145 -3.04 9.25 -5.47
CA TYR A 145 -4.28 9.37 -4.72
C TYR A 145 -4.84 7.99 -4.44
N GLN A 146 -5.29 7.79 -3.23
CA GLN A 146 -5.94 6.56 -2.83
C GLN A 146 -7.40 6.84 -2.49
N SER A 147 -8.30 6.05 -3.05
CA SER A 147 -9.73 6.12 -2.77
C SER A 147 -10.26 4.78 -2.29
N GLY A 148 -11.17 4.81 -1.32
CA GLY A 148 -11.82 3.62 -0.81
C GLY A 148 -13.10 3.95 -0.07
N PRO A 149 -13.93 2.94 0.25
CA PRO A 149 -15.10 3.11 1.07
C PRO A 149 -14.72 3.48 2.50
N ALA A 150 -15.57 4.24 3.16
CA ALA A 150 -15.46 4.49 4.59
C ALA A 150 -16.84 4.32 5.23
N LYS A 151 -16.87 3.71 6.40
CA LYS A 151 -18.10 3.47 7.13
C LYS A 151 -17.95 3.96 8.57
N HIS A 152 -18.95 4.70 9.04
CA HIS A 152 -19.06 5.06 10.45
C HIS A 152 -19.25 3.80 11.31
N VAL A 153 -18.46 3.66 12.36
CA VAL A 153 -18.49 2.49 13.25
C VAL A 153 -19.01 2.88 14.64
N PHE A 154 -18.48 3.97 15.22
CA PHE A 154 -18.90 4.48 16.52
C PHE A 154 -18.44 5.93 16.72
N ASP A 155 -19.07 6.63 17.67
CA ASP A 155 -18.63 7.92 18.18
C ASP A 155 -17.95 7.74 19.54
N GLY A 156 -16.95 8.56 19.83
CA GLY A 156 -16.22 8.55 21.09
C GLY A 156 -15.61 9.90 21.40
N ALA A 157 -15.20 10.11 22.65
CA ALA A 157 -14.43 11.27 23.08
C ALA A 157 -13.04 10.82 23.54
N LEU A 158 -12.03 11.58 23.16
CA LEU A 158 -10.67 11.41 23.69
C LEU A 158 -10.54 12.17 25.02
N PRO A 159 -9.83 11.61 26.02
CA PRO A 159 -9.59 12.27 27.29
C PRO A 159 -8.70 13.50 27.13
#